data_1a628b9dbeb9a5cd1db7ba35a1bf23fd
#
_entry.id   1a628b9dbeb9a5cd1db7ba35a1bf23fd
#
_cell.length_a   1.000
_cell.length_b   1.000
_cell.length_c   1.000
_cell.angle_alpha   90.00
_cell.angle_beta   90.00
_cell.angle_gamma   90.00
#
_symmetry.space_group_name_H-M   'P 1'
#
loop_
_entity.id
_entity.type
_entity.pdbx_description
1 polymer ?
#
loop_
_entity_poly.entity_id
_entity_poly.type
_entity_poly.pdbx_seq_one_letter_code
_entity_poly.pdbx_strand_id
1 'polypeptide(L)'
;MEYIQLKEQVKQELPVNVEIEEEDNLLELGLDSLKIMRLVNTWRKQGIRIPYGHLMEQPTLKHWWQLIQKRMKKKRSDNILYNNKNNVEINNVAFPLTDVQYAYKIGREKGQELGDIGCHAYLEFSGENVDSNKLEQAWNLLQYHHPMLRARFLDSGLQEIMEKPYCENIEVIDLSENPKFQEILEQKRLELSHRKLKVEEGQ
;
A
#
# COMPACT_ATOMS: atom_id res chain seq x y z
N MET A 1 13.99 21.02 -10.54
CA MET A 1 14.35 21.11 -9.11
C MET A 1 15.87 21.16 -9.00
N GLU A 2 16.37 22.05 -8.19
CA GLU A 2 17.81 22.16 -7.84
C GLU A 2 18.04 21.56 -6.45
N TYR A 3 19.29 21.20 -6.12
CA TYR A 3 19.65 20.62 -4.84
C TYR A 3 19.25 21.49 -3.64
N ILE A 4 19.45 22.80 -3.77
CA ILE A 4 19.07 23.78 -2.74
C ILE A 4 17.56 23.72 -2.46
N GLN A 5 16.74 23.63 -3.51
CA GLN A 5 15.29 23.52 -3.37
C GLN A 5 14.87 22.22 -2.66
N LEU A 6 15.55 21.10 -2.96
CA LEU A 6 15.32 19.86 -2.24
C LEU A 6 15.61 20.03 -0.75
N LYS A 7 16.79 20.56 -0.41
CA LYS A 7 17.22 20.78 0.98
C LYS A 7 16.24 21.69 1.72
N GLU A 8 15.80 22.76 1.12
CA GLU A 8 14.81 23.68 1.70
C GLU A 8 13.46 23.01 1.96
N GLN A 9 12.95 22.23 1.00
CA GLN A 9 11.68 21.52 1.15
C GLN A 9 11.74 20.48 2.27
N VAL A 10 12.83 19.74 2.37
CA VAL A 10 13.05 18.79 3.46
C VAL A 10 13.16 19.52 4.80
N LYS A 11 13.88 20.64 4.86
CA LYS A 11 14.03 21.45 6.08
C LYS A 11 12.70 22.00 6.58
N GLN A 12 11.76 22.34 5.69
CA GLN A 12 10.42 22.79 6.07
C GLN A 12 9.57 21.71 6.77
N GLU A 13 9.86 20.44 6.53
CA GLU A 13 9.16 19.32 7.17
C GLU A 13 9.85 18.85 8.47
N LEU A 14 11.04 19.35 8.78
CA LEU A 14 11.77 19.04 10.01
C LEU A 14 11.46 20.02 11.15
N PRO A 15 11.77 19.66 12.41
CA PRO A 15 11.66 20.58 13.53
C PRO A 15 12.48 21.86 13.31
N VAL A 16 12.07 22.95 13.94
CA VAL A 16 12.75 24.24 13.85
C VAL A 16 14.19 24.13 14.39
N ASN A 17 15.14 24.73 13.69
CA ASN A 17 16.58 24.78 14.03
C ASN A 17 17.36 23.46 13.84
N VAL A 18 16.87 22.51 13.08
CA VAL A 18 17.66 21.35 12.67
C VAL A 18 18.54 21.73 11.48
N GLU A 19 19.84 21.55 11.60
CA GLU A 19 20.76 21.61 10.47
C GLU A 19 20.82 20.22 9.83
N ILE A 20 20.93 20.18 8.51
CA ILE A 20 20.91 18.94 7.74
C ILE A 20 22.19 18.87 6.94
N GLU A 21 22.95 17.80 7.10
CA GLU A 21 24.05 17.43 6.23
C GLU A 21 23.61 16.41 5.16
N GLU A 22 24.45 16.18 4.16
CA GLU A 22 24.07 15.35 3.00
C GLU A 22 23.83 13.89 3.33
N GLU A 23 24.55 13.36 4.32
CA GLU A 23 24.54 11.95 4.72
C GLU A 23 23.71 11.69 5.98
N ASP A 24 23.12 12.72 6.57
CA ASP A 24 22.30 12.57 7.77
C ASP A 24 21.10 11.67 7.51
N ASN A 25 20.78 10.81 8.47
CA ASN A 25 19.55 10.05 8.47
C ASN A 25 18.36 10.96 8.79
N LEU A 26 17.61 11.33 7.80
CA LEU A 26 16.49 12.26 7.91
C LEU A 26 15.37 11.77 8.83
N LEU A 27 15.23 10.46 9.03
CA LEU A 27 14.26 9.89 9.97
C LEU A 27 14.67 10.17 11.41
N GLU A 28 15.97 10.03 11.71
CA GLU A 28 16.52 10.36 13.06
C GLU A 28 16.44 11.85 13.36
N LEU A 29 16.48 12.70 12.33
CA LEU A 29 16.28 14.13 12.46
C LEU A 29 14.80 14.54 12.64
N GLY A 30 13.87 13.58 12.61
CA GLY A 30 12.45 13.81 12.89
C GLY A 30 11.56 13.91 11.65
N LEU A 31 12.04 13.40 10.51
CA LEU A 31 11.20 13.23 9.32
C LEU A 31 10.41 11.92 9.46
N ASP A 32 9.10 12.00 9.51
CA ASP A 32 8.21 10.85 9.58
C ASP A 32 7.62 10.49 8.20
N SER A 33 6.96 9.35 8.13
CA SER A 33 6.35 8.85 6.90
C SER A 33 5.31 9.79 6.28
N LEU A 34 4.55 10.53 7.10
CA LEU A 34 3.55 11.49 6.61
C LEU A 34 4.22 12.69 5.95
N LYS A 35 5.31 13.19 6.56
CA LYS A 35 6.11 14.29 6.02
C LYS A 35 6.77 13.91 4.70
N ILE A 36 7.34 12.68 4.61
CA ILE A 36 7.90 12.15 3.38
C ILE A 36 6.83 12.03 2.29
N MET A 37 5.63 11.56 2.62
CA MET A 37 4.52 11.51 1.66
C MET A 37 4.11 12.90 1.15
N ARG A 38 4.14 13.94 2.00
CA ARG A 38 3.88 15.32 1.56
C ARG A 38 4.93 15.78 0.56
N LEU A 39 6.21 15.50 0.82
CA LEU A 39 7.30 15.79 -0.10
C LEU A 39 7.11 15.06 -1.43
N VAL A 40 6.84 13.76 -1.40
CA VAL A 40 6.56 12.96 -2.61
C VAL A 40 5.41 13.55 -3.42
N ASN A 41 4.31 13.93 -2.77
CA ASN A 41 3.16 14.55 -3.43
C ASN A 41 3.50 15.93 -4.04
N THR A 42 4.30 16.73 -3.35
CA THR A 42 4.78 18.01 -3.85
C THR A 42 5.66 17.82 -5.09
N TRP A 43 6.60 16.87 -5.04
CA TRP A 43 7.46 16.56 -6.19
C TRP A 43 6.69 15.97 -7.37
N ARG A 44 5.65 15.16 -7.08
CA ARG A 44 4.76 14.61 -8.12
C ARG A 44 4.04 15.72 -8.89
N LYS A 45 3.55 16.77 -8.19
CA LYS A 45 2.95 17.95 -8.83
C LYS A 45 3.96 18.69 -9.72
N GLN A 46 5.24 18.67 -9.36
CA GLN A 46 6.34 19.22 -10.16
C GLN A 46 6.80 18.26 -11.28
N GLY A 47 6.13 17.12 -11.41
CA GLY A 47 6.41 16.11 -12.44
C GLY A 47 7.60 15.20 -12.12
N ILE A 48 8.05 15.17 -10.86
CA ILE A 48 9.09 14.26 -10.37
C ILE A 48 8.38 13.11 -9.66
N ARG A 49 8.48 11.89 -10.21
CA ARG A 49 7.84 10.70 -9.66
C ARG A 49 8.89 9.77 -9.09
N ILE A 50 9.02 9.75 -7.77
CA ILE A 50 9.89 8.84 -7.03
C ILE A 50 8.98 8.00 -6.12
N PRO A 51 9.06 6.67 -6.17
CA PRO A 51 8.33 5.81 -5.23
C PRO A 51 8.79 6.06 -3.80
N TYR A 52 7.85 6.12 -2.87
CA TYR A 52 8.13 6.33 -1.45
C TYR A 52 9.19 5.36 -0.90
N GLY A 53 9.09 4.08 -1.29
CA GLY A 53 10.02 3.05 -0.83
C GLY A 53 11.48 3.34 -1.13
N HIS A 54 11.78 3.89 -2.30
CA HIS A 54 13.16 4.23 -2.67
C HIS A 54 13.74 5.36 -1.81
N LEU A 55 12.89 6.21 -1.24
CA LEU A 55 13.33 7.25 -0.30
C LEU A 55 13.63 6.66 1.09
N MET A 56 12.91 5.59 1.45
CA MET A 56 13.08 4.90 2.73
C MET A 56 14.28 3.95 2.75
N GLU A 57 14.72 3.43 1.59
CA GLU A 57 15.91 2.57 1.49
C GLU A 57 17.17 3.25 2.03
N GLN A 58 17.35 4.53 1.72
CA GLN A 58 18.42 5.37 2.24
C GLN A 58 17.87 6.79 2.46
N PRO A 59 17.40 7.12 3.66
CA PRO A 59 16.72 8.38 3.94
C PRO A 59 17.74 9.51 4.17
N THR A 60 18.56 9.83 3.15
CA THR A 60 19.54 10.90 3.16
C THR A 60 19.33 11.88 2.02
N LEU A 61 19.68 13.15 2.21
CA LEU A 61 19.57 14.17 1.15
C LEU A 61 20.35 13.78 -0.10
N LYS A 62 21.53 13.22 0.08
CA LYS A 62 22.40 12.79 -1.03
C LYS A 62 21.74 11.71 -1.88
N HIS A 63 21.21 10.67 -1.24
CA HIS A 63 20.52 9.61 -1.98
C HIS A 63 19.26 10.11 -2.68
N TRP A 64 18.45 10.91 -2.00
CA TRP A 64 17.24 11.49 -2.59
C TRP A 64 17.54 12.38 -3.79
N TRP A 65 18.62 13.17 -3.72
CA TRP A 65 19.06 13.97 -4.84
C TRP A 65 19.49 13.12 -6.04
N GLN A 66 20.21 12.03 -5.82
CA GLN A 66 20.60 11.10 -6.89
C GLN A 66 19.37 10.49 -7.58
N LEU A 67 18.35 10.09 -6.80
CA LEU A 67 17.10 9.58 -7.36
C LEU A 67 16.37 10.65 -8.21
N ILE A 68 16.29 11.88 -7.72
CA ILE A 68 15.69 13.00 -8.44
C ILE A 68 16.43 13.26 -9.77
N GLN A 69 17.76 13.35 -9.72
CA GLN A 69 18.57 13.56 -10.92
C GLN A 69 18.39 12.45 -11.96
N LYS A 70 18.38 11.19 -11.51
CA LYS A 70 18.17 10.03 -12.39
C LYS A 70 16.82 10.10 -13.10
N ARG A 71 15.77 10.54 -12.39
CA ARG A 71 14.43 10.72 -12.97
C ARG A 71 14.33 11.94 -13.91
N MET A 72 14.99 13.03 -13.57
CA MET A 72 15.03 14.20 -14.43
C MET A 72 15.76 13.93 -15.76
N LYS A 73 16.85 13.15 -15.73
CA LYS A 73 17.57 12.73 -16.94
C LYS A 73 16.70 11.79 -17.81
N LYS A 74 15.97 10.86 -17.19
CA LYS A 74 15.10 9.91 -17.90
C LYS A 74 13.90 10.61 -18.57
N LYS A 75 13.38 11.70 -17.99
CA LYS A 75 12.27 12.48 -18.56
C LYS A 75 12.60 13.10 -19.94
N ARG A 76 13.88 13.26 -20.26
CA ARG A 76 14.33 13.71 -21.61
C ARG A 76 14.26 12.60 -22.66
N SER A 77 14.29 11.33 -22.26
CA SER A 77 14.21 10.17 -23.17
C SER A 77 12.78 9.65 -23.37
N ASP A 78 11.91 9.78 -22.37
CA ASP A 78 10.61 9.07 -22.34
C ASP A 78 9.43 9.88 -22.91
N ASN A 79 9.64 11.11 -23.41
CA ASN A 79 8.58 11.88 -24.07
C ASN A 79 8.07 11.27 -25.39
N ILE A 80 8.61 10.12 -25.80
CA ILE A 80 8.26 9.45 -27.06
C ILE A 80 7.28 8.26 -26.84
N LEU A 81 7.03 7.79 -25.61
CA LEU A 81 6.35 6.51 -25.39
C LEU A 81 4.98 6.57 -24.68
N TYR A 82 4.43 7.74 -24.35
CA TYR A 82 3.17 7.81 -23.58
C TYR A 82 1.92 8.18 -24.38
N ASN A 83 1.95 8.10 -25.71
CA ASN A 83 0.80 8.44 -26.57
C ASN A 83 0.07 7.24 -27.17
N ASN A 84 0.04 6.10 -26.53
CA ASN A 84 -0.87 5.02 -26.95
C ASN A 84 -1.47 4.34 -25.74
N LYS A 85 -2.68 4.75 -25.40
CA LYS A 85 -3.48 4.01 -24.45
C LYS A 85 -4.96 4.08 -24.71
N ASN A 86 -5.49 2.96 -25.05
CA ASN A 86 -6.73 2.44 -24.48
C ASN A 86 -6.81 0.98 -24.94
N ASN A 87 -6.36 0.11 -24.09
CA ASN A 87 -6.68 -1.32 -23.93
C ASN A 87 -5.51 -1.93 -23.14
N VAL A 88 -5.60 -1.84 -21.84
CA VAL A 88 -4.72 -2.65 -21.00
C VAL A 88 -5.32 -4.05 -20.99
N GLU A 89 -4.82 -4.89 -21.87
CA GLU A 89 -4.83 -6.32 -21.61
C GLU A 89 -4.12 -6.48 -20.24
N ILE A 90 -4.82 -7.10 -19.29
CA ILE A 90 -4.25 -7.45 -17.99
C ILE A 90 -3.30 -8.62 -18.27
N ASN A 91 -2.17 -8.31 -18.86
CA ASN A 91 -1.05 -9.23 -18.87
C ASN A 91 -0.52 -9.25 -17.42
N ASN A 92 -0.25 -10.44 -16.88
CA ASN A 92 0.29 -10.71 -15.53
C ASN A 92 1.66 -10.06 -15.27
N VAL A 93 1.77 -8.77 -15.57
CA VAL A 93 2.98 -7.99 -15.36
C VAL A 93 2.89 -7.31 -14.01
N ALA A 94 3.82 -7.65 -13.13
CA ALA A 94 3.94 -7.00 -11.84
C ALA A 94 4.18 -5.49 -12.02
N PHE A 95 3.52 -4.66 -11.21
CA PHE A 95 3.62 -3.20 -11.25
C PHE A 95 3.85 -2.63 -9.84
N PRO A 96 4.40 -1.42 -9.72
CA PRO A 96 4.74 -0.84 -8.42
C PRO A 96 3.52 -0.68 -7.50
N LEU A 97 3.74 -0.90 -6.20
CA LEU A 97 2.81 -0.45 -5.17
C LEU A 97 2.64 1.06 -5.23
N THR A 98 1.48 1.56 -4.86
CA THR A 98 1.31 2.98 -4.56
C THR A 98 2.07 3.33 -3.29
N ASP A 99 2.38 4.62 -3.09
CA ASP A 99 3.11 5.07 -1.89
C ASP A 99 2.37 4.68 -0.59
N VAL A 100 1.03 4.75 -0.61
CA VAL A 100 0.19 4.36 0.53
C VAL A 100 0.24 2.85 0.78
N GLN A 101 0.12 2.03 -0.27
CA GLN A 101 0.24 0.57 -0.14
C GLN A 101 1.62 0.17 0.38
N TYR A 102 2.67 0.84 -0.08
CA TYR A 102 4.03 0.57 0.38
C TYR A 102 4.21 0.94 1.86
N ALA A 103 3.67 2.07 2.30
CA ALA A 103 3.69 2.46 3.71
C ALA A 103 2.99 1.43 4.61
N TYR A 104 1.83 0.93 4.20
CA TYR A 104 1.14 -0.13 4.93
C TYR A 104 1.92 -1.46 4.90
N LYS A 105 2.63 -1.77 3.82
CA LYS A 105 3.49 -2.95 3.76
C LYS A 105 4.61 -2.85 4.79
N ILE A 106 5.32 -1.72 4.86
CA ILE A 106 6.38 -1.50 5.85
C ILE A 106 5.84 -1.60 7.28
N GLY A 107 4.69 -0.98 7.56
CA GLY A 107 4.07 -1.05 8.89
C GLY A 107 3.70 -2.46 9.35
N ARG A 108 3.67 -3.43 8.45
CA ARG A 108 3.42 -4.86 8.77
C ARG A 108 4.70 -5.63 9.11
N GLU A 109 5.87 -5.08 8.80
CA GLU A 109 7.16 -5.76 9.00
C GLU A 109 7.54 -5.75 10.48
N LYS A 110 8.13 -6.88 10.93
CA LYS A 110 8.64 -7.01 12.29
C LYS A 110 9.91 -6.15 12.45
N GLY A 111 10.08 -5.57 13.64
CA GLY A 111 11.28 -4.81 13.97
C GLY A 111 11.16 -3.29 13.79
N GLN A 112 10.01 -2.81 13.39
CA GLN A 112 9.67 -1.38 13.43
C GLN A 112 9.05 -1.03 14.79
N GLU A 113 9.39 0.12 15.35
CA GLU A 113 8.67 0.70 16.49
C GLU A 113 7.21 0.94 16.04
N LEU A 114 6.25 0.34 16.71
CA LEU A 114 4.84 0.24 16.29
C LEU A 114 4.58 -0.61 15.03
N GLY A 115 5.51 -1.47 14.63
CA GLY A 115 5.34 -2.41 13.51
C GLY A 115 4.52 -3.65 13.89
N ASP A 116 4.47 -4.60 12.95
CA ASP A 116 3.71 -5.87 13.06
C ASP A 116 2.19 -5.72 13.10
N ILE A 117 1.66 -4.53 12.74
CA ILE A 117 0.23 -4.26 12.65
C ILE A 117 -0.22 -4.27 11.19
N GLY A 118 -1.11 -5.18 10.85
CA GLY A 118 -1.78 -5.18 9.55
C GLY A 118 -2.93 -4.18 9.53
N CYS A 119 -2.89 -3.20 8.65
CA CYS A 119 -4.06 -2.36 8.41
C CYS A 119 -5.11 -3.17 7.63
N HIS A 120 -6.23 -3.48 8.27
CA HIS A 120 -7.39 -4.08 7.63
C HIS A 120 -8.68 -3.51 8.23
N ALA A 121 -9.78 -3.64 7.53
CA ALA A 121 -11.09 -3.29 8.03
C ALA A 121 -11.88 -4.59 8.34
N TYR A 122 -12.47 -4.64 9.51
CA TYR A 122 -13.47 -5.64 9.87
C TYR A 122 -14.83 -4.96 9.94
N LEU A 123 -15.79 -5.45 9.18
CA LEU A 123 -17.15 -4.93 9.15
C LEU A 123 -18.12 -6.08 9.40
N GLU A 124 -19.14 -5.82 10.19
CA GLU A 124 -20.20 -6.79 10.50
C GLU A 124 -21.54 -6.20 10.04
N PHE A 125 -22.29 -7.00 9.30
CA PHE A 125 -23.60 -6.63 8.82
C PHE A 125 -24.61 -7.65 9.32
N SER A 126 -25.79 -7.18 9.70
CA SER A 126 -26.94 -8.02 10.05
C SER A 126 -28.04 -7.86 9.00
N GLY A 127 -28.74 -8.92 8.71
CA GLY A 127 -29.87 -8.89 7.77
C GLY A 127 -30.75 -10.13 7.96
N GLU A 128 -32.00 -10.02 7.53
CA GLU A 128 -32.94 -11.14 7.51
C GLU A 128 -33.00 -11.76 6.11
N ASN A 129 -33.22 -13.07 6.05
CA ASN A 129 -33.39 -13.81 4.78
C ASN A 129 -32.21 -13.64 3.80
N VAL A 130 -30.99 -13.58 4.31
CA VAL A 130 -29.79 -13.49 3.49
C VAL A 130 -29.56 -14.83 2.79
N ASP A 131 -29.57 -14.80 1.45
CA ASP A 131 -29.24 -15.95 0.61
C ASP A 131 -27.71 -16.02 0.45
N SER A 132 -27.08 -16.95 1.16
CA SER A 132 -25.62 -17.12 1.13
C SER A 132 -25.07 -17.45 -0.25
N ASN A 133 -25.82 -18.21 -1.08
CA ASN A 133 -25.39 -18.53 -2.43
C ASN A 133 -25.39 -17.31 -3.35
N LYS A 134 -26.41 -16.46 -3.24
CA LYS A 134 -26.43 -15.19 -4.00
C LYS A 134 -25.36 -14.22 -3.54
N LEU A 135 -25.08 -14.17 -2.23
CA LEU A 135 -24.01 -13.36 -1.68
C LEU A 135 -22.64 -13.81 -2.21
N GLU A 136 -22.40 -15.11 -2.24
CA GLU A 136 -21.16 -15.69 -2.79
C GLU A 136 -21.03 -15.39 -4.30
N GLN A 137 -22.09 -15.57 -5.07
CA GLN A 137 -22.09 -15.23 -6.49
C GLN A 137 -21.79 -13.75 -6.72
N ALA A 138 -22.44 -12.86 -5.96
CA ALA A 138 -22.20 -11.42 -6.06
C ALA A 138 -20.74 -11.05 -5.69
N TRP A 139 -20.21 -11.64 -4.63
CA TRP A 139 -18.83 -11.45 -4.22
C TRP A 139 -17.84 -11.90 -5.29
N ASN A 140 -18.06 -13.07 -5.88
CA ASN A 140 -17.23 -13.58 -6.98
C ASN A 140 -17.28 -12.67 -8.21
N LEU A 141 -18.46 -12.22 -8.60
CA LEU A 141 -18.60 -11.25 -9.70
C LEU A 141 -17.83 -9.95 -9.44
N LEU A 142 -17.87 -9.42 -8.22
CA LEU A 142 -17.10 -8.23 -7.82
C LEU A 142 -15.60 -8.47 -7.93
N GLN A 143 -15.10 -9.59 -7.43
CA GLN A 143 -13.67 -9.94 -7.48
C GLN A 143 -13.17 -10.05 -8.92
N TYR A 144 -13.95 -10.66 -9.81
CA TYR A 144 -13.60 -10.78 -11.23
C TYR A 144 -13.74 -9.45 -11.99
N HIS A 145 -14.74 -8.63 -11.65
CA HIS A 145 -14.94 -7.33 -12.27
C HIS A 145 -13.89 -6.30 -11.86
N HIS A 146 -13.40 -6.35 -10.61
CA HIS A 146 -12.43 -5.43 -10.07
C HIS A 146 -11.06 -6.11 -9.85
N PRO A 147 -10.12 -5.99 -10.80
CA PRO A 147 -8.84 -6.69 -10.73
C PRO A 147 -8.07 -6.46 -9.43
N MET A 148 -8.16 -5.27 -8.84
CA MET A 148 -7.47 -4.94 -7.59
C MET A 148 -7.95 -5.74 -6.37
N LEU A 149 -9.13 -6.34 -6.41
CA LEU A 149 -9.60 -7.29 -5.39
C LEU A 149 -8.89 -8.67 -5.49
N ARG A 150 -8.09 -8.86 -6.52
CA ARG A 150 -7.25 -10.06 -6.74
C ARG A 150 -5.76 -9.71 -6.74
N ALA A 151 -5.40 -8.53 -6.22
CA ALA A 151 -4.01 -8.12 -6.15
C ALA A 151 -3.30 -8.85 -5.01
N ARG A 152 -2.05 -9.27 -5.25
CA ARG A 152 -1.13 -9.70 -4.19
C ARG A 152 0.14 -8.87 -4.18
N PHE A 153 0.74 -8.73 -3.01
CA PHE A 153 1.96 -7.96 -2.84
C PHE A 153 3.17 -8.89 -2.89
N LEU A 154 4.16 -8.49 -3.67
CA LEU A 154 5.42 -9.22 -3.80
C LEU A 154 6.47 -8.62 -2.86
N ASP A 155 7.47 -9.43 -2.46
CA ASP A 155 8.58 -8.97 -1.61
C ASP A 155 9.40 -7.86 -2.27
N SER A 156 9.45 -7.86 -3.59
CA SER A 156 10.14 -6.84 -4.39
C SER A 156 9.54 -5.42 -4.33
N GLY A 157 8.47 -5.19 -3.54
CA GLY A 157 7.75 -3.92 -3.53
C GLY A 157 6.86 -3.70 -4.75
N LEU A 158 6.58 -4.75 -5.49
CA LEU A 158 5.64 -4.78 -6.60
C LEU A 158 4.34 -5.42 -6.15
N GLN A 159 3.31 -5.30 -6.98
CA GLN A 159 2.05 -6.03 -6.88
C GLN A 159 1.69 -6.62 -8.23
N GLU A 160 0.91 -7.68 -8.22
CA GLU A 160 0.39 -8.28 -9.44
C GLU A 160 -1.07 -8.70 -9.25
N ILE A 161 -1.79 -8.79 -10.35
CA ILE A 161 -3.17 -9.26 -10.35
C ILE A 161 -3.17 -10.76 -10.57
N MET A 162 -3.72 -11.51 -9.63
CA MET A 162 -3.89 -12.95 -9.77
C MET A 162 -4.98 -13.27 -10.80
N GLU A 163 -4.83 -14.38 -11.50
CA GLU A 163 -5.85 -14.87 -12.44
C GLU A 163 -7.17 -15.19 -11.72
N LYS A 164 -7.05 -15.80 -10.55
CA LYS A 164 -8.19 -16.13 -9.67
C LYS A 164 -8.10 -15.40 -8.35
N PRO A 165 -9.23 -15.10 -7.70
CA PRO A 165 -9.23 -14.55 -6.35
C PRO A 165 -8.66 -15.58 -5.35
N TYR A 166 -8.18 -15.08 -4.20
CA TYR A 166 -7.66 -15.92 -3.12
C TYR A 166 -8.72 -16.87 -2.58
N CYS A 167 -9.96 -16.41 -2.47
CA CYS A 167 -11.08 -17.20 -1.97
C CYS A 167 -12.33 -16.92 -2.79
N GLU A 168 -12.89 -17.96 -3.37
CA GLU A 168 -14.14 -17.91 -4.14
C GLU A 168 -15.35 -18.32 -3.29
N ASN A 169 -15.14 -19.04 -2.18
CA ASN A 169 -16.20 -19.53 -1.33
C ASN A 169 -16.35 -18.67 -0.08
N ILE A 170 -17.58 -18.39 0.31
CA ILE A 170 -17.90 -17.75 1.59
C ILE A 170 -18.12 -18.84 2.65
N GLU A 171 -17.41 -18.76 3.78
CA GLU A 171 -17.64 -19.66 4.91
C GLU A 171 -19.02 -19.38 5.50
N VAL A 172 -19.86 -20.39 5.55
CA VAL A 172 -21.18 -20.33 6.18
C VAL A 172 -21.20 -21.19 7.41
N ILE A 173 -21.53 -20.62 8.56
CA ILE A 173 -21.65 -21.32 9.83
C ILE A 173 -23.10 -21.19 10.29
N ASP A 174 -23.82 -22.30 10.31
CA ASP A 174 -25.17 -22.34 10.85
C ASP A 174 -25.14 -22.52 12.39
N LEU A 175 -25.61 -21.53 13.11
CA LEU A 175 -25.68 -21.52 14.57
C LEU A 175 -27.12 -21.52 15.11
N SER A 176 -28.12 -21.69 14.24
CA SER A 176 -29.54 -21.53 14.58
C SER A 176 -30.02 -22.45 15.72
N GLU A 177 -29.47 -23.67 15.83
CA GLU A 177 -29.82 -24.61 16.88
C GLU A 177 -28.72 -24.78 17.94
N ASN A 178 -27.66 -23.96 17.87
CA ASN A 178 -26.53 -24.12 18.78
C ASN A 178 -26.73 -23.31 20.08
N PRO A 179 -26.83 -23.98 21.27
CA PRO A 179 -27.06 -23.28 22.54
C PRO A 179 -25.92 -22.34 22.93
N LYS A 180 -24.74 -22.52 22.34
CA LYS A 180 -23.54 -21.69 22.54
C LYS A 180 -23.29 -20.69 21.41
N PHE A 181 -24.31 -20.33 20.62
CA PHE A 181 -24.13 -19.52 19.46
C PHE A 181 -23.45 -18.15 19.76
N GLN A 182 -23.77 -17.56 20.93
CA GLN A 182 -23.16 -16.27 21.32
C GLN A 182 -21.65 -16.40 21.59
N GLU A 183 -21.23 -17.45 22.32
CA GLU A 183 -19.81 -17.70 22.59
C GLU A 183 -19.02 -17.91 21.28
N ILE A 184 -19.59 -18.69 20.35
CA ILE A 184 -18.97 -18.95 19.04
C ILE A 184 -18.90 -17.64 18.21
N LEU A 185 -19.94 -16.85 18.22
CA LEU A 185 -19.99 -15.58 17.49
C LEU A 185 -18.95 -14.59 18.03
N GLU A 186 -18.83 -14.47 19.35
CA GLU A 186 -17.81 -13.63 19.98
C GLU A 186 -16.39 -14.09 19.66
N GLN A 187 -16.14 -15.39 19.68
CA GLN A 187 -14.84 -15.96 19.29
C GLN A 187 -14.51 -15.63 17.82
N LYS A 188 -15.48 -15.79 16.91
CA LYS A 188 -15.30 -15.43 15.49
C LYS A 188 -15.07 -13.93 15.28
N ARG A 189 -15.76 -13.08 16.00
CA ARG A 189 -15.53 -11.63 16.01
C ARG A 189 -14.11 -11.29 16.44
N LEU A 190 -13.67 -11.89 17.53
CA LEU A 190 -12.31 -11.68 18.05
C LEU A 190 -11.25 -12.19 17.05
N GLU A 191 -11.43 -13.36 16.49
CA GLU A 191 -10.53 -13.93 15.48
C GLU A 191 -10.44 -13.04 14.25
N LEU A 192 -11.57 -12.64 13.66
CA LEU A 192 -11.62 -11.91 12.41
C LEU A 192 -11.19 -10.44 12.56
N SER A 193 -11.55 -9.79 13.69
CA SER A 193 -11.17 -8.38 13.93
C SER A 193 -9.68 -8.18 14.22
N HIS A 194 -8.96 -9.23 14.60
CA HIS A 194 -7.52 -9.20 14.88
C HIS A 194 -6.69 -9.99 13.86
N ARG A 195 -7.33 -10.51 12.82
CA ARG A 195 -6.67 -11.32 11.81
C ARG A 195 -5.67 -10.52 11.00
N LYS A 196 -4.43 -10.99 10.93
CA LYS A 196 -3.42 -10.45 10.03
C LYS A 196 -3.57 -11.11 8.66
N LEU A 197 -4.10 -10.38 7.69
CA LEU A 197 -4.30 -10.89 6.33
C LEU A 197 -2.95 -11.16 5.65
N LYS A 198 -2.88 -12.21 4.85
CA LYS A 198 -1.69 -12.58 4.07
C LYS A 198 -1.75 -11.92 2.69
N VAL A 199 -1.35 -10.65 2.63
CA VAL A 199 -1.39 -9.85 1.39
C VAL A 199 -0.49 -10.39 0.29
N GLU A 200 0.53 -11.16 0.64
CA GLU A 200 1.42 -11.89 -0.27
C GLU A 200 0.73 -13.08 -0.95
N GLU A 201 -0.32 -13.61 -0.35
CA GLU A 201 -1.17 -14.65 -0.93
C GLU A 201 -2.43 -14.07 -1.62
N GLY A 202 -2.67 -12.74 -1.50
CA GLY A 202 -3.81 -12.05 -2.09
C GLY A 202 -5.05 -11.99 -1.19
N GLN A 203 -4.87 -12.19 0.13
CA GLN A 203 -5.95 -11.99 1.12
C GLN A 203 -6.33 -10.54 1.25
#